data_3125be2278a1ffa67a7c8eb3b7f7235f
#
_entry.id   3125be2278a1ffa67a7c8eb3b7f7235f
#
_cell.length_a   1.000
_cell.length_b   1.000
_cell.length_c   1.000
_cell.angle_alpha   90.00
_cell.angle_beta   90.00
_cell.angle_gamma   90.00
#
_symmetry.space_group_name_H-M   'P 1'
#
loop_
_entity.id
_entity.type
_entity.pdbx_description
1 polymer ?
#
loop_
_entity_poly.entity_id
_entity_poly.type
_entity_poly.pdbx_seq_one_letter_code
_entity_poly.pdbx_strand_id
1 'polypeptide(L)'
;SVSNWNSKSVGVLLNNGNGTFLTQTTYTTGTNPGSVAVVDVNSDNKPDIIVTNWNSNNVSVLVNNGSGTFLTQTTYATGSNPISVAVVDVNSDNNPDIIV
;
A
#
# COMPACT_ATOMS: atom_id res chain seq x y z
N SER A 1 3.23 -2.01 8.16
CA SER A 1 2.14 -2.71 7.45
C SER A 1 2.63 -4.06 6.95
N VAL A 2 1.74 -5.00 6.85
CA VAL A 2 2.04 -6.39 6.48
C VAL A 2 0.98 -6.86 5.48
N SER A 3 1.43 -7.36 4.33
CA SER A 3 0.53 -7.98 3.37
C SER A 3 0.16 -9.39 3.85
N ASN A 4 -1.11 -9.75 3.74
CA ASN A 4 -1.64 -11.04 4.16
C ASN A 4 -2.04 -11.84 2.93
N TRP A 5 -1.11 -12.64 2.40
CA TRP A 5 -1.22 -13.34 1.11
C TRP A 5 -2.57 -14.07 0.92
N ASN A 6 -3.01 -14.82 1.94
CA ASN A 6 -4.22 -15.64 1.81
C ASN A 6 -5.50 -14.89 2.22
N SER A 7 -5.40 -13.70 2.81
CA SER A 7 -6.54 -12.99 3.38
C SER A 7 -7.01 -11.80 2.56
N LYS A 8 -6.36 -11.53 1.43
CA LYS A 8 -6.70 -10.39 0.55
C LYS A 8 -6.74 -9.08 1.35
N SER A 9 -5.74 -8.89 2.21
CA SER A 9 -5.69 -7.71 3.08
C SER A 9 -4.28 -7.29 3.37
N VAL A 10 -4.13 -6.06 3.82
CA VAL A 10 -2.89 -5.55 4.41
C VAL A 10 -3.20 -5.18 5.85
N GLY A 11 -2.32 -5.57 6.76
CA GLY A 11 -2.44 -5.25 8.17
C GLY A 11 -1.60 -4.05 8.53
N VAL A 12 -2.14 -3.14 9.31
CA VAL A 12 -1.43 -1.97 9.84
C VAL A 12 -1.33 -2.10 11.34
N LEU A 13 -0.10 -2.09 11.84
CA LEU A 13 0.18 -2.12 13.28
C LEU A 13 0.76 -0.75 13.65
N LEU A 14 0.01 0.01 14.42
CA LEU A 14 0.45 1.34 14.84
C LEU A 14 1.41 1.22 16.02
N ASN A 15 2.51 1.96 15.96
CA ASN A 15 3.50 2.00 17.04
C ASN A 15 2.89 2.75 18.24
N ASN A 16 2.96 2.14 19.39
CA ASN A 16 2.42 2.64 20.66
C ASN A 16 3.39 3.62 21.36
N GLY A 17 4.62 3.78 20.85
CA GLY A 17 5.59 4.74 21.37
C GLY A 17 6.59 4.17 22.36
N ASN A 18 6.44 2.92 22.80
CA ASN A 18 7.31 2.29 23.79
C ASN A 18 7.95 0.98 23.32
N GLY A 19 8.01 0.78 21.99
CA GLY A 19 8.55 -0.45 21.41
C GLY A 19 7.51 -1.54 21.20
N THR A 20 6.23 -1.27 21.49
CA THR A 20 5.12 -2.18 21.24
C THR A 20 4.19 -1.61 20.19
N PHE A 21 3.33 -2.47 19.65
CA PHE A 21 2.38 -2.09 18.59
C PHE A 21 0.96 -2.41 19.04
N LEU A 22 0.03 -1.60 18.58
CA LEU A 22 -1.39 -1.84 18.79
C LEU A 22 -1.84 -3.04 17.96
N THR A 23 -3.00 -3.60 18.29
CA THR A 23 -3.62 -4.67 17.50
C THR A 23 -3.81 -4.20 16.06
N GLN A 24 -3.51 -5.09 15.11
CA GLN A 24 -3.59 -4.73 13.69
C GLN A 24 -5.01 -4.35 13.29
N THR A 25 -5.10 -3.37 12.39
CA THR A 25 -6.29 -3.07 11.60
C THR A 25 -6.03 -3.55 10.18
N THR A 26 -6.96 -4.28 9.58
CA THR A 26 -6.79 -4.80 8.23
C THR A 26 -7.58 -3.97 7.22
N TYR A 27 -7.02 -3.84 6.02
CA TYR A 27 -7.66 -3.14 4.90
C TYR A 27 -7.67 -4.08 3.70
N THR A 28 -8.79 -4.13 2.99
CA THR A 28 -8.96 -5.03 1.85
C THR A 28 -8.04 -4.64 0.70
N THR A 29 -7.39 -5.65 0.11
CA THR A 29 -6.58 -5.54 -1.10
C THR A 29 -7.14 -6.46 -2.19
N GLY A 30 -6.41 -6.60 -3.30
CA GLY A 30 -6.69 -7.63 -4.28
C GLY A 30 -6.20 -9.01 -3.81
N THR A 31 -6.24 -9.98 -4.72
CA THR A 31 -5.90 -11.37 -4.42
C THR A 31 -4.39 -11.58 -4.38
N ASN A 32 -3.94 -12.28 -3.36
CA ASN A 32 -2.53 -12.59 -3.09
C ASN A 32 -1.66 -11.33 -3.04
N PRO A 33 -1.92 -10.44 -2.08
CA PRO A 33 -1.06 -9.28 -1.90
C PRO A 33 0.34 -9.72 -1.49
N GLY A 34 1.34 -9.22 -2.18
CA GLY A 34 2.73 -9.59 -1.95
C GLY A 34 3.52 -8.45 -1.35
N SER A 35 4.09 -7.61 -2.19
CA SER A 35 4.95 -6.52 -1.75
C SER A 35 4.16 -5.29 -1.36
N VAL A 36 4.67 -4.54 -0.37
CA VAL A 36 4.06 -3.31 0.12
C VAL A 36 5.09 -2.19 0.12
N ALA A 37 4.69 -1.00 -0.31
CA ALA A 37 5.47 0.22 -0.18
C ALA A 37 4.64 1.28 0.52
N VAL A 38 5.30 2.12 1.30
CA VAL A 38 4.64 3.18 2.07
C VAL A 38 5.27 4.51 1.67
N VAL A 39 4.48 5.37 1.03
CA VAL A 39 4.96 6.66 0.52
C VAL A 39 3.78 7.58 0.30
N ASP A 40 3.99 8.89 0.45
CA ASP A 40 2.96 9.89 0.15
C ASP A 40 2.83 10.04 -1.37
N VAL A 41 1.73 9.57 -1.95
CA VAL A 41 1.50 9.62 -3.40
C VAL A 41 0.65 10.81 -3.85
N ASN A 42 0.02 11.53 -2.93
CA ASN A 42 -0.87 12.65 -3.27
C ASN A 42 -0.40 13.98 -2.69
N SER A 43 0.81 14.04 -2.15
CA SER A 43 1.45 15.27 -1.67
C SER A 43 0.69 15.96 -0.52
N ASP A 44 0.05 15.16 0.34
CA ASP A 44 -0.64 15.69 1.53
C ASP A 44 0.16 15.52 2.83
N ASN A 45 1.42 15.09 2.73
CA ASN A 45 2.34 14.81 3.84
C ASN A 45 1.89 13.65 4.73
N LYS A 46 1.00 12.79 4.25
CA LYS A 46 0.58 11.57 4.94
C LYS A 46 0.98 10.37 4.11
N PRO A 47 1.70 9.39 4.69
CA PRO A 47 2.12 8.23 3.90
C PRO A 47 0.94 7.35 3.52
N ASP A 48 0.94 6.92 2.27
CA ASP A 48 -0.07 6.04 1.69
C ASP A 48 0.53 4.64 1.51
N ILE A 49 -0.32 3.65 1.31
CA ILE A 49 0.12 2.25 1.17
C ILE A 49 -0.14 1.78 -0.25
N ILE A 50 0.88 1.22 -0.89
CA ILE A 50 0.78 0.61 -2.21
C ILE A 50 1.10 -0.88 -2.07
N VAL A 51 0.22 -1.74 -2.57
CA VAL A 51 0.33 -3.19 -2.45
C VAL A 51 0.22 -3.83 -3.82
N THR A 52 1.16 -4.72 -4.15
CA THR A 52 1.04 -5.55 -5.36
C THR A 52 0.09 -6.71 -5.09
N ASN A 53 -0.83 -6.97 -6.01
CA ASN A 53 -1.77 -8.09 -5.93
C ASN A 53 -1.42 -9.10 -7.02
N TRP A 54 -0.69 -10.15 -6.64
CA TRP A 54 -0.08 -11.08 -7.57
C TRP A 54 -1.11 -11.75 -8.49
N ASN A 55 -2.18 -12.25 -7.93
CA ASN A 55 -3.18 -13.01 -8.69
C ASN A 55 -4.26 -12.12 -9.33
N SER A 56 -4.38 -10.88 -8.90
CA SER A 56 -5.32 -9.92 -9.48
C SER A 56 -4.72 -9.08 -10.60
N ASN A 57 -3.41 -9.19 -10.84
CA ASN A 57 -2.70 -8.43 -11.86
C ASN A 57 -2.91 -6.92 -11.74
N ASN A 58 -2.85 -6.41 -10.51
CA ASN A 58 -2.98 -4.99 -10.26
C ASN A 58 -2.24 -4.58 -8.99
N VAL A 59 -2.21 -3.28 -8.73
CA VAL A 59 -1.78 -2.74 -7.44
C VAL A 59 -2.97 -2.08 -6.76
N SER A 60 -2.99 -2.16 -5.44
CA SER A 60 -3.93 -1.40 -4.60
C SER A 60 -3.23 -0.20 -4.01
N VAL A 61 -3.90 0.94 -4.04
CA VAL A 61 -3.46 2.16 -3.36
C VAL A 61 -4.46 2.48 -2.26
N LEU A 62 -3.96 2.60 -1.04
CA LEU A 62 -4.78 2.96 0.11
C LEU A 62 -4.30 4.33 0.60
N VAL A 63 -5.13 5.34 0.43
CA VAL A 63 -4.80 6.71 0.79
C VAL A 63 -5.02 6.92 2.29
N ASN A 64 -4.02 7.47 2.95
CA ASN A 64 -4.09 7.81 4.37
C ASN A 64 -5.05 8.99 4.56
N ASN A 65 -6.07 8.82 5.39
CA ASN A 65 -7.03 9.90 5.66
C ASN A 65 -6.76 10.62 6.98
N GLY A 66 -5.62 10.36 7.60
CA GLY A 66 -5.23 10.90 8.90
C GLY A 66 -5.57 9.94 10.03
N SER A 67 -5.06 10.23 11.24
CA SER A 67 -5.33 9.45 12.46
C SER A 67 -4.98 7.96 12.34
N GLY A 68 -4.08 7.58 11.43
CA GLY A 68 -3.68 6.19 11.25
C GLY A 68 -4.68 5.31 10.52
N THR A 69 -5.68 5.89 9.87
CA THR A 69 -6.68 5.15 9.09
C THR A 69 -6.49 5.39 7.59
N PHE A 70 -7.03 4.49 6.78
CA PHE A 70 -6.87 4.51 5.33
C PHE A 70 -8.23 4.36 4.65
N LEU A 71 -8.34 5.02 3.50
CA LEU A 71 -9.54 4.90 2.66
C LEU A 71 -9.57 3.53 1.98
N THR A 72 -10.75 3.15 1.46
CA THR A 72 -10.91 1.95 0.65
C THR A 72 -9.98 2.00 -0.55
N GLN A 73 -9.42 0.84 -0.92
CA GLN A 73 -8.44 0.73 -2.00
C GLN A 73 -8.97 1.28 -3.34
N THR A 74 -8.06 1.88 -4.09
CA THR A 74 -8.21 2.10 -5.52
C THR A 74 -7.23 1.19 -6.22
N THR A 75 -7.63 0.47 -7.26
CA THR A 75 -6.76 -0.47 -7.96
C THR A 75 -6.37 0.06 -9.33
N TYR A 76 -5.15 -0.27 -9.74
CA TYR A 76 -4.61 0.08 -11.06
C TYR A 76 -4.03 -1.16 -11.70
N ALA A 77 -4.41 -1.43 -12.96
CA ALA A 77 -3.97 -2.62 -13.68
C ALA A 77 -2.47 -2.61 -13.93
N THR A 78 -1.86 -3.79 -13.84
CA THR A 78 -0.45 -4.01 -14.16
C THR A 78 -0.34 -5.11 -15.21
N GLY A 79 0.90 -5.51 -15.54
CA GLY A 79 1.11 -6.77 -16.24
C GLY A 79 0.80 -7.96 -15.33
N SER A 80 1.02 -9.16 -15.85
CA SER A 80 0.68 -10.38 -15.11
C SER A 80 1.58 -10.58 -13.90
N ASN A 81 0.97 -10.97 -12.80
CA ASN A 81 1.66 -11.41 -11.58
C ASN A 81 2.68 -10.39 -11.06
N PRO A 82 2.27 -9.18 -10.70
CA PRO A 82 3.17 -8.20 -10.14
C PRO A 82 3.75 -8.71 -8.82
N ILE A 83 5.06 -8.52 -8.62
CA ILE A 83 5.77 -9.05 -7.45
C ILE A 83 6.28 -7.93 -6.57
N SER A 84 6.89 -6.91 -7.18
CA SER A 84 7.58 -5.85 -6.45
C SER A 84 7.11 -4.50 -6.92
N VAL A 85 7.17 -3.51 -6.05
CA VAL A 85 6.78 -2.14 -6.36
C VAL A 85 7.86 -1.18 -5.86
N ALA A 86 8.15 -0.17 -6.67
CA ALA A 86 8.95 0.98 -6.28
C ALA A 86 8.18 2.25 -6.60
N VAL A 87 8.37 3.29 -5.81
CA VAL A 87 7.70 4.56 -6.00
C VAL A 87 8.75 5.65 -6.10
N VAL A 88 8.84 6.28 -7.27
CA VAL A 88 9.85 7.30 -7.56
C VAL A 88 9.35 8.18 -8.71
N ASP A 89 9.74 9.45 -8.71
CA ASP A 89 9.44 10.36 -9.82
C ASP A 89 10.33 10.01 -11.02
N VAL A 90 9.75 9.39 -12.06
CA VAL A 90 10.51 8.95 -13.24
C VAL A 90 10.48 9.93 -14.39
N ASN A 91 9.62 10.95 -14.34
CA ASN A 91 9.51 11.95 -15.41
C ASN A 91 9.84 13.37 -14.95
N SER A 92 10.35 13.52 -13.73
CA SER A 92 10.82 14.81 -13.18
C SER A 92 9.73 15.88 -13.08
N ASP A 93 8.49 15.46 -12.78
CA ASP A 93 7.37 16.38 -12.60
C ASP A 93 7.05 16.64 -11.12
N ASN A 94 7.90 16.15 -10.21
CA ASN A 94 7.74 16.23 -8.75
C ASN A 94 6.54 15.44 -8.20
N ASN A 95 5.96 14.56 -9.00
CA ASN A 95 4.93 13.62 -8.53
C ASN A 95 5.51 12.22 -8.50
N PRO A 96 5.30 11.46 -7.41
CA PRO A 96 5.79 10.09 -7.34
C PRO A 96 5.01 9.18 -8.29
N ASP A 97 5.75 8.36 -9.01
CA ASP A 97 5.20 7.38 -9.95
C ASP A 97 5.35 5.98 -9.38
N ILE A 98 4.49 5.06 -9.77
CA ILE A 98 4.51 3.68 -9.31
C ILE A 98 5.11 2.82 -10.43
N ILE A 99 6.19 2.11 -10.10
CA ILE A 99 6.85 1.18 -11.01
C ILE A 99 6.67 -0.23 -10.47
N VAL A 100 6.15 -1.10 -11.29
CA VAL A 100 5.80 -2.47 -10.89
C VAL A 100 6.52 -3.47 -11.79
#